data_73ee30e57b6ad873599d57de2c9ad187
#
_entry.id   73ee30e57b6ad873599d57de2c9ad187
#
_cell.length_a   1.000
_cell.length_b   1.000
_cell.length_c   1.000
_cell.angle_alpha   90.00
_cell.angle_beta   90.00
_cell.angle_gamma   90.00
#
_symmetry.space_group_name_H-M   'P 1'
#
loop_
_entity.id
_entity.type
_entity.pdbx_description
1 polymer ?
#
loop_
_entity_poly.entity_id
_entity_poly.type
_entity_poly.pdbx_seq_one_letter_code
_entity_poly.pdbx_strand_id
1 'polypeptide(L)'
;MENFVRNTKLNIEEEIKRIEQQPIETLDKIKKIIDVIQVSLALLKTAVIGYQFQNPEEEILFFKVWKPQISGLLMFYVRLYQIEKNRADKSLSVQCRYLKMELENIQKSFLNNSFYDYYRAGQTVLDNQYFIRANYDILSDIHYHLLDRDSSFTTLHDSSVAMILANQHLIEYISGEIDSLSEKLQLKFISIVDSKLLQWTDSKVALVEFIYALYAGKCFNNGNTSLKDIAFCCDCLLYTSPSPRD
;
A
#
# COMPACT_ATOMS: atom_id res chain seq x y z
N MET A 1 -30.96 -7.36 -7.76
CA MET A 1 -29.52 -7.71 -7.78
C MET A 1 -28.74 -7.08 -6.62
N GLU A 2 -28.98 -5.85 -6.23
CA GLU A 2 -28.24 -5.12 -5.16
C GLU A 2 -28.11 -5.89 -3.83
N ASN A 3 -29.23 -6.37 -3.27
CA ASN A 3 -29.22 -7.11 -2.01
C ASN A 3 -28.37 -8.39 -2.07
N PHE A 4 -28.35 -9.06 -3.22
CA PHE A 4 -27.51 -10.24 -3.40
C PHE A 4 -26.02 -9.88 -3.34
N VAL A 5 -25.61 -8.83 -4.03
CA VAL A 5 -24.21 -8.35 -4.01
C VAL A 5 -23.80 -7.88 -2.63
N ARG A 6 -24.68 -7.11 -1.96
CA ARG A 6 -24.45 -6.62 -0.60
C ARG A 6 -24.23 -7.78 0.38
N ASN A 7 -25.09 -8.79 0.35
CA ASN A 7 -24.96 -9.97 1.22
C ASN A 7 -23.69 -10.76 0.90
N THR A 8 -23.38 -10.92 -0.39
CA THR A 8 -22.14 -11.58 -0.82
C THR A 8 -20.91 -10.85 -0.28
N LYS A 9 -20.89 -9.52 -0.35
CA LYS A 9 -19.80 -8.70 0.19
C LYS A 9 -19.68 -8.84 1.71
N LEU A 10 -20.77 -8.77 2.44
CA LEU A 10 -20.78 -8.95 3.90
C LEU A 10 -20.23 -10.33 4.30
N ASN A 11 -20.65 -11.39 3.61
CA ASN A 11 -20.13 -12.73 3.85
C ASN A 11 -18.63 -12.82 3.59
N ILE A 12 -18.12 -12.19 2.53
CA ILE A 12 -16.68 -12.13 2.26
C ILE A 12 -15.96 -11.42 3.41
N GLU A 13 -16.45 -10.26 3.86
CA GLU A 13 -15.84 -9.48 4.95
C GLU A 13 -15.83 -10.26 6.28
N GLU A 14 -16.88 -11.02 6.57
CA GLU A 14 -16.94 -11.91 7.76
C GLU A 14 -15.91 -13.05 7.65
N GLU A 15 -15.81 -13.71 6.51
CA GLU A 15 -14.84 -14.78 6.30
C GLU A 15 -13.40 -14.26 6.33
N ILE A 16 -13.12 -13.07 5.79
CA ILE A 16 -11.82 -12.42 5.90
C ILE A 16 -11.46 -12.24 7.37
N LYS A 17 -12.36 -11.66 8.19
CA LYS A 17 -12.12 -11.47 9.62
C LYS A 17 -11.83 -12.80 10.35
N ARG A 18 -12.55 -13.88 9.99
CA ARG A 18 -12.30 -15.21 10.56
C ARG A 18 -10.93 -15.76 10.19
N ILE A 19 -10.52 -15.59 8.92
CA ILE A 19 -9.21 -16.06 8.44
C ILE A 19 -8.07 -15.27 9.09
N GLU A 20 -8.23 -13.95 9.23
CA GLU A 20 -7.24 -13.08 9.87
C GLU A 20 -6.94 -13.47 11.33
N GLN A 21 -7.95 -13.99 12.06
CA GLN A 21 -7.80 -14.45 13.44
C GLN A 21 -7.13 -15.82 13.55
N GLN A 22 -6.95 -16.58 12.46
CA GLN A 22 -6.32 -17.89 12.50
C GLN A 22 -4.81 -17.78 12.77
N PRO A 23 -4.23 -18.67 13.58
CA PRO A 23 -2.80 -18.70 13.87
C PRO A 23 -2.01 -19.40 12.74
N ILE A 24 -2.10 -18.89 11.52
CA ILE A 24 -1.39 -19.38 10.33
C ILE A 24 -0.57 -18.25 9.70
N GLU A 25 0.38 -18.61 8.83
CA GLU A 25 1.24 -17.65 8.16
C GLU A 25 0.47 -16.68 7.26
N THR A 26 0.98 -15.46 7.12
CA THR A 26 0.34 -14.37 6.36
C THR A 26 0.04 -14.79 4.91
N LEU A 27 0.97 -15.46 4.23
CA LEU A 27 0.77 -15.90 2.85
C LEU A 27 -0.36 -16.93 2.73
N ASP A 28 -0.51 -17.81 3.71
CA ASP A 28 -1.59 -18.81 3.70
C ASP A 28 -2.94 -18.18 4.05
N LYS A 29 -2.99 -17.14 4.90
CA LYS A 29 -4.19 -16.32 5.10
C LYS A 29 -4.65 -15.70 3.78
N ILE A 30 -3.73 -15.05 3.08
CA ILE A 30 -4.04 -14.38 1.80
C ILE A 30 -4.56 -15.38 0.77
N LYS A 31 -3.97 -16.57 0.64
CA LYS A 31 -4.46 -17.62 -0.26
C LYS A 31 -5.89 -18.02 0.06
N LYS A 32 -6.18 -18.32 1.34
CA LYS A 32 -7.56 -18.68 1.76
C LYS A 32 -8.56 -17.56 1.45
N ILE A 33 -8.19 -16.32 1.65
CA ILE A 33 -9.04 -15.16 1.32
C ILE A 33 -9.29 -15.09 -0.19
N ILE A 34 -8.27 -15.31 -1.01
CA ILE A 34 -8.41 -15.37 -2.47
C ILE A 34 -9.40 -16.46 -2.87
N ASP A 35 -9.30 -17.65 -2.29
CA ASP A 35 -10.21 -18.76 -2.58
C ASP A 35 -11.66 -18.41 -2.23
N VAL A 36 -11.91 -17.80 -1.08
CA VAL A 36 -13.24 -17.35 -0.65
C VAL A 36 -13.83 -16.33 -1.64
N ILE A 37 -13.03 -15.35 -2.05
CA ILE A 37 -13.51 -14.32 -2.99
C ILE A 37 -13.76 -14.92 -4.37
N GLN A 38 -12.92 -15.85 -4.85
CA GLN A 38 -13.10 -16.52 -6.14
C GLN A 38 -14.39 -17.33 -6.18
N VAL A 39 -14.69 -18.09 -5.12
CA VAL A 39 -15.96 -18.84 -4.99
C VAL A 39 -17.15 -17.87 -5.02
N SER A 40 -17.06 -16.78 -4.28
CA SER A 40 -18.12 -15.76 -4.22
C SER A 40 -18.34 -15.08 -5.56
N LEU A 41 -17.29 -14.79 -6.33
CA LEU A 41 -17.39 -14.26 -7.68
C LEU A 41 -17.98 -15.26 -8.68
N ALA A 42 -17.67 -16.54 -8.54
CA ALA A 42 -18.27 -17.59 -9.37
C ALA A 42 -19.78 -17.70 -9.13
N LEU A 43 -20.23 -17.64 -7.88
CA LEU A 43 -21.65 -17.60 -7.52
C LEU A 43 -22.32 -16.34 -8.07
N LEU A 44 -21.68 -15.17 -7.92
CA LEU A 44 -22.20 -13.92 -8.50
C LEU A 44 -22.33 -14.00 -10.01
N LYS A 45 -21.32 -14.56 -10.68
CA LYS A 45 -21.37 -14.78 -12.14
C LYS A 45 -22.56 -15.64 -12.55
N THR A 46 -22.77 -16.77 -11.89
CA THR A 46 -23.90 -17.66 -12.16
C THR A 46 -25.24 -16.94 -11.98
N ALA A 47 -25.39 -16.15 -10.92
CA ALA A 47 -26.61 -15.38 -10.67
C ALA A 47 -26.86 -14.31 -11.72
N VAL A 48 -25.81 -13.66 -12.23
CA VAL A 48 -25.93 -12.55 -13.20
C VAL A 48 -26.18 -13.03 -14.63
N ILE A 49 -25.62 -14.16 -15.03
CA ILE A 49 -25.84 -14.71 -16.38
C ILE A 49 -27.33 -14.97 -16.63
N GLY A 50 -28.08 -15.46 -15.63
CA GLY A 50 -29.50 -15.70 -15.69
C GLY A 50 -30.39 -14.48 -15.36
N TYR A 51 -29.80 -13.36 -14.99
CA TYR A 51 -30.54 -12.18 -14.52
C TYR A 51 -30.79 -11.18 -15.65
N GLN A 52 -32.06 -10.78 -15.78
CA GLN A 52 -32.45 -9.68 -16.68
C GLN A 52 -32.55 -8.40 -15.86
N PHE A 53 -31.67 -7.43 -16.15
CA PHE A 53 -31.72 -6.12 -15.51
C PHE A 53 -33.01 -5.40 -15.87
N GLN A 54 -33.62 -4.71 -14.91
CA GLN A 54 -34.91 -4.02 -15.10
C GLN A 54 -34.79 -2.84 -16.06
N ASN A 55 -33.64 -2.18 -16.05
CA ASN A 55 -33.35 -1.03 -16.91
C ASN A 55 -31.82 -0.91 -17.08
N PRO A 56 -31.36 -0.08 -18.05
CA PRO A 56 -29.93 0.16 -18.27
C PRO A 56 -29.21 0.72 -17.05
N GLU A 57 -29.88 1.50 -16.23
CA GLU A 57 -29.29 2.13 -15.04
C GLU A 57 -28.92 1.09 -13.98
N GLU A 58 -29.73 0.05 -13.80
CA GLU A 58 -29.41 -1.07 -12.90
C GLU A 58 -28.19 -1.85 -13.40
N GLU A 59 -28.09 -2.07 -14.72
CA GLU A 59 -26.95 -2.75 -15.33
C GLU A 59 -25.65 -1.93 -15.15
N ILE A 60 -25.73 -0.61 -15.38
CA ILE A 60 -24.62 0.32 -15.16
C ILE A 60 -24.18 0.28 -13.69
N LEU A 61 -25.12 0.37 -12.75
CA LEU A 61 -24.81 0.30 -11.32
C LEU A 61 -24.14 -1.03 -10.95
N PHE A 62 -24.60 -2.14 -11.55
CA PHE A 62 -23.97 -3.43 -11.31
C PHE A 62 -22.51 -3.45 -11.78
N PHE A 63 -22.23 -3.05 -13.02
CA PHE A 63 -20.90 -3.14 -13.60
C PHE A 63 -19.97 -1.98 -13.21
N LYS A 64 -20.51 -0.80 -12.87
CA LYS A 64 -19.73 0.36 -12.43
C LYS A 64 -19.44 0.34 -10.91
N VAL A 65 -20.38 -0.17 -10.10
CA VAL A 65 -20.30 -0.03 -8.64
C VAL A 65 -20.26 -1.38 -7.94
N TRP A 66 -21.24 -2.25 -8.15
CA TRP A 66 -21.43 -3.41 -7.27
C TRP A 66 -20.42 -4.52 -7.53
N LYS A 67 -20.30 -4.98 -8.77
CA LYS A 67 -19.32 -6.02 -9.13
C LYS A 67 -17.88 -5.61 -8.86
N PRO A 68 -17.44 -4.38 -9.21
CA PRO A 68 -16.06 -3.95 -8.96
C PRO A 68 -15.64 -3.96 -7.50
N GLN A 69 -16.56 -3.79 -6.54
CA GLN A 69 -16.24 -3.90 -5.11
C GLN A 69 -15.75 -5.30 -4.73
N ILE A 70 -16.31 -6.36 -5.35
CA ILE A 70 -15.89 -7.74 -5.07
C ILE A 70 -14.68 -8.13 -5.92
N SER A 71 -14.71 -7.83 -7.22
CA SER A 71 -13.57 -8.13 -8.10
C SER A 71 -12.32 -7.30 -7.77
N GLY A 72 -12.51 -6.08 -7.26
CA GLY A 72 -11.41 -5.25 -6.74
C GLY A 72 -10.74 -5.86 -5.50
N LEU A 73 -11.53 -6.45 -4.59
CA LEU A 73 -10.96 -7.20 -3.46
C LEU A 73 -10.12 -8.39 -3.94
N LEU A 74 -10.59 -9.14 -4.94
CA LEU A 74 -9.78 -10.22 -5.51
C LEU A 74 -8.46 -9.69 -6.07
N MET A 75 -8.51 -8.64 -6.88
CA MET A 75 -7.30 -8.03 -7.45
C MET A 75 -6.34 -7.53 -6.36
N PHE A 76 -6.87 -6.92 -5.31
CA PHE A 76 -6.10 -6.48 -4.15
C PHE A 76 -5.36 -7.65 -3.49
N TYR A 77 -6.06 -8.73 -3.10
CA TYR A 77 -5.44 -9.85 -2.40
C TYR A 77 -4.46 -10.64 -3.28
N VAL A 78 -4.74 -10.78 -4.58
CA VAL A 78 -3.80 -11.39 -5.53
C VAL A 78 -2.51 -10.56 -5.62
N ARG A 79 -2.63 -9.25 -5.71
CA ARG A 79 -1.46 -8.36 -5.76
C ARG A 79 -0.73 -8.32 -4.42
N LEU A 80 -1.47 -8.29 -3.33
CA LEU A 80 -0.93 -8.37 -1.97
C LEU A 80 -0.12 -9.65 -1.77
N TYR A 81 -0.63 -10.80 -2.21
CA TYR A 81 0.12 -12.06 -2.17
C TYR A 81 1.47 -11.96 -2.88
N GLN A 82 1.52 -11.35 -4.07
CA GLN A 82 2.75 -11.17 -4.82
C GLN A 82 3.74 -10.25 -4.07
N ILE A 83 3.25 -9.15 -3.49
CA ILE A 83 4.06 -8.20 -2.72
C ILE A 83 4.64 -8.89 -1.48
N GLU A 84 3.82 -9.58 -0.69
CA GLU A 84 4.25 -10.27 0.52
C GLU A 84 5.25 -11.39 0.23
N LYS A 85 4.99 -12.20 -0.81
CA LYS A 85 5.91 -13.23 -1.26
C LYS A 85 7.28 -12.67 -1.67
N ASN A 86 7.29 -11.52 -2.36
CA ASN A 86 8.53 -10.93 -2.86
C ASN A 86 9.32 -10.20 -1.76
N ARG A 87 8.69 -9.76 -0.68
CA ARG A 87 9.39 -9.09 0.44
C ARG A 87 9.83 -10.04 1.55
N ALA A 88 9.32 -11.28 1.58
CA ALA A 88 9.73 -12.28 2.55
C ALA A 88 11.26 -12.45 2.57
N ASP A 89 11.82 -12.74 3.73
CA ASP A 89 13.25 -13.02 3.95
C ASP A 89 14.24 -11.86 3.64
N LYS A 90 13.76 -10.66 3.38
CA LYS A 90 14.61 -9.50 3.13
C LYS A 90 14.85 -8.69 4.41
N SER A 91 15.97 -7.97 4.48
CA SER A 91 16.22 -7.03 5.57
C SER A 91 15.21 -5.88 5.57
N LEU A 92 14.94 -5.27 6.75
CA LEU A 92 13.95 -4.19 6.90
C LEU A 92 14.17 -3.04 5.92
N SER A 93 15.42 -2.65 5.67
CA SER A 93 15.75 -1.56 4.73
C SER A 93 15.45 -1.94 3.28
N VAL A 94 15.69 -3.19 2.90
CA VAL A 94 15.38 -3.71 1.55
C VAL A 94 13.88 -3.84 1.35
N GLN A 95 13.14 -4.30 2.37
CA GLN A 95 11.69 -4.35 2.35
C GLN A 95 11.09 -2.94 2.17
N CYS A 96 11.55 -1.96 2.94
CA CYS A 96 11.08 -0.57 2.83
C CYS A 96 11.32 0.01 1.42
N ARG A 97 12.51 -0.23 0.84
CA ARG A 97 12.82 0.21 -0.53
C ARG A 97 11.92 -0.47 -1.57
N TYR A 98 11.68 -1.76 -1.43
CA TYR A 98 10.81 -2.53 -2.31
C TYR A 98 9.37 -2.00 -2.29
N LEU A 99 8.82 -1.78 -1.08
CA LEU A 99 7.47 -1.25 -0.92
C LEU A 99 7.32 0.17 -1.49
N LYS A 100 8.32 1.04 -1.32
CA LYS A 100 8.34 2.38 -1.94
C LYS A 100 8.30 2.29 -3.47
N MET A 101 9.05 1.37 -4.06
CA MET A 101 9.04 1.14 -5.50
C MET A 101 7.68 0.62 -5.99
N GLU A 102 7.04 -0.31 -5.27
CA GLU A 102 5.69 -0.78 -5.60
C GLU A 102 4.66 0.35 -5.51
N LEU A 103 4.75 1.21 -4.48
CA LEU A 103 3.88 2.39 -4.34
C LEU A 103 4.02 3.35 -5.52
N GLU A 104 5.25 3.66 -5.94
CA GLU A 104 5.51 4.49 -7.12
C GLU A 104 4.94 3.87 -8.40
N ASN A 105 5.06 2.55 -8.58
CA ASN A 105 4.52 1.86 -9.75
C ASN A 105 2.99 1.95 -9.80
N ILE A 106 2.31 1.80 -8.65
CA ILE A 106 0.87 1.96 -8.56
C ILE A 106 0.48 3.40 -8.91
N GLN A 107 1.16 4.41 -8.35
CA GLN A 107 0.88 5.81 -8.65
C GLN A 107 1.10 6.15 -10.14
N LYS A 108 2.14 5.61 -10.76
CA LYS A 108 2.40 5.77 -12.20
C LYS A 108 1.30 5.16 -13.07
N SER A 109 0.63 4.08 -12.63
CA SER A 109 -0.46 3.46 -13.39
C SER A 109 -1.70 4.34 -13.56
N PHE A 110 -1.84 5.37 -12.73
CA PHE A 110 -2.92 6.36 -12.83
C PHE A 110 -2.58 7.54 -13.75
N LEU A 111 -1.29 7.74 -14.06
CA LEU A 111 -0.87 8.85 -14.91
C LEU A 111 -1.26 8.61 -16.38
N ASN A 112 -1.80 9.63 -17.02
CA ASN A 112 -2.24 9.60 -18.41
C ASN A 112 -3.33 8.55 -18.71
N ASN A 113 -4.14 8.21 -17.73
CA ASN A 113 -5.26 7.28 -17.85
C ASN A 113 -6.59 8.05 -17.95
N SER A 114 -7.08 8.23 -19.17
CA SER A 114 -8.33 9.00 -19.43
C SER A 114 -9.56 8.39 -18.76
N PHE A 115 -9.61 7.06 -18.63
CA PHE A 115 -10.70 6.40 -17.91
C PHE A 115 -10.63 6.68 -16.41
N TYR A 116 -9.43 6.69 -15.83
CA TYR A 116 -9.23 7.05 -14.41
C TYR A 116 -9.73 8.47 -14.14
N ASP A 117 -9.38 9.42 -15.00
CA ASP A 117 -9.84 10.81 -14.87
C ASP A 117 -11.37 10.94 -15.00
N TYR A 118 -11.97 10.22 -15.97
CA TYR A 118 -13.42 10.11 -16.13
C TYR A 118 -14.10 9.58 -14.86
N TYR A 119 -13.61 8.46 -14.34
CA TYR A 119 -14.19 7.80 -13.16
C TYR A 119 -14.04 8.66 -11.91
N ARG A 120 -12.86 9.24 -11.69
CA ARG A 120 -12.57 10.10 -10.53
C ARG A 120 -13.38 11.40 -10.54
N ALA A 121 -13.63 11.95 -11.70
CA ALA A 121 -14.47 13.15 -11.85
C ALA A 121 -15.97 12.86 -11.68
N GLY A 122 -16.37 11.60 -11.45
CA GLY A 122 -17.77 11.21 -11.29
C GLY A 122 -18.62 11.40 -12.56
N GLN A 123 -17.98 11.39 -13.75
CA GLN A 123 -18.69 11.57 -15.02
C GLN A 123 -19.59 10.38 -15.33
N THR A 124 -20.69 10.65 -16.07
CA THR A 124 -21.69 9.63 -16.41
C THR A 124 -22.03 9.59 -17.92
N VAL A 125 -21.51 10.53 -18.70
CA VAL A 125 -21.85 10.69 -20.13
C VAL A 125 -21.56 9.43 -20.96
N LEU A 126 -20.51 8.69 -20.62
CA LEU A 126 -20.08 7.48 -21.33
C LEU A 126 -20.49 6.18 -20.60
N ASP A 127 -21.28 6.24 -19.53
CA ASP A 127 -21.63 5.05 -18.73
C ASP A 127 -22.33 3.98 -19.56
N ASN A 128 -23.22 4.36 -20.49
CA ASN A 128 -23.88 3.43 -21.41
C ASN A 128 -22.88 2.66 -22.28
N GLN A 129 -21.80 3.32 -22.72
CA GLN A 129 -20.77 2.68 -23.54
C GLN A 129 -19.85 1.79 -22.68
N TYR A 130 -19.55 2.20 -21.46
CA TYR A 130 -18.54 1.59 -20.61
C TYR A 130 -19.07 0.41 -19.79
N PHE A 131 -20.36 0.42 -19.41
CA PHE A 131 -20.92 -0.48 -18.40
C PHE A 131 -22.14 -1.28 -18.83
N ILE A 132 -22.52 -1.26 -20.11
CA ILE A 132 -23.56 -2.13 -20.68
C ILE A 132 -22.90 -3.22 -21.53
N ARG A 133 -23.27 -4.49 -21.30
CA ARG A 133 -22.69 -5.66 -21.97
C ARG A 133 -22.88 -5.66 -23.49
N ALA A 134 -24.03 -5.19 -23.97
CA ALA A 134 -24.35 -5.16 -25.40
C ALA A 134 -23.44 -4.22 -26.22
N ASN A 135 -22.78 -3.26 -25.59
CA ASN A 135 -21.93 -2.27 -26.23
C ASN A 135 -20.43 -2.65 -26.20
N TYR A 136 -20.13 -3.89 -25.81
CA TYR A 136 -18.77 -4.40 -25.78
C TYR A 136 -18.25 -4.65 -27.19
N ASP A 137 -17.40 -3.75 -27.69
CA ASP A 137 -16.67 -3.92 -28.94
C ASP A 137 -15.23 -4.37 -28.66
N ILE A 138 -14.92 -5.61 -29.09
CA ILE A 138 -13.58 -6.23 -28.93
C ILE A 138 -12.48 -5.39 -29.60
N LEU A 139 -12.80 -4.66 -30.67
CA LEU A 139 -11.83 -3.86 -31.41
C LEU A 139 -11.48 -2.53 -30.75
N SER A 140 -12.31 -2.06 -29.81
CA SER A 140 -12.08 -0.81 -29.10
C SER A 140 -11.12 -0.95 -27.92
N ASP A 141 -10.78 -2.17 -27.48
CA ASP A 141 -9.91 -2.43 -26.35
C ASP A 141 -8.59 -3.08 -26.82
N ILE A 142 -7.57 -2.25 -27.01
CA ILE A 142 -6.23 -2.64 -27.52
C ILE A 142 -5.44 -3.51 -26.52
N HIS A 143 -5.97 -3.78 -25.34
CA HIS A 143 -5.30 -4.61 -24.34
C HIS A 143 -5.53 -6.10 -24.59
N TYR A 144 -4.53 -6.78 -25.10
CA TYR A 144 -4.46 -8.22 -25.44
C TYR A 144 -4.88 -9.22 -24.33
N HIS A 145 -5.27 -8.76 -23.16
CA HIS A 145 -5.73 -9.60 -22.03
C HIS A 145 -7.22 -9.99 -22.11
N LEU A 146 -7.89 -9.69 -23.22
CA LEU A 146 -9.35 -9.76 -23.33
C LEU A 146 -9.89 -10.98 -24.05
N LEU A 147 -9.05 -11.78 -24.67
CA LEU A 147 -9.48 -12.91 -25.49
C LEU A 147 -10.26 -14.01 -24.72
N ASP A 148 -10.15 -14.03 -23.37
CA ASP A 148 -10.82 -15.01 -22.51
C ASP A 148 -11.93 -14.40 -21.63
N ARG A 149 -12.39 -13.16 -21.89
CA ARG A 149 -13.44 -12.54 -21.09
C ARG A 149 -14.81 -12.97 -21.55
N ASP A 150 -15.61 -13.45 -20.60
CA ASP A 150 -17.01 -13.80 -20.81
C ASP A 150 -17.85 -12.51 -20.93
N SER A 151 -18.27 -12.19 -22.15
CA SER A 151 -19.10 -11.02 -22.47
C SER A 151 -20.42 -10.97 -21.71
N SER A 152 -20.89 -12.11 -21.19
CA SER A 152 -22.11 -12.16 -20.36
C SER A 152 -21.89 -11.62 -18.95
N PHE A 153 -20.63 -11.52 -18.49
CA PHE A 153 -20.27 -11.08 -17.15
C PHE A 153 -19.24 -9.95 -17.12
N THR A 154 -18.92 -9.35 -18.27
CA THR A 154 -17.89 -8.32 -18.38
C THR A 154 -18.37 -7.18 -19.30
N THR A 155 -17.97 -5.97 -18.98
CA THR A 155 -18.13 -4.76 -19.80
C THR A 155 -16.78 -4.14 -20.12
N LEU A 156 -16.76 -3.05 -20.87
CA LEU A 156 -15.52 -2.44 -21.34
C LEU A 156 -14.62 -1.98 -20.16
N HIS A 157 -15.20 -1.43 -19.09
CA HIS A 157 -14.43 -0.80 -18.01
C HIS A 157 -14.75 -1.27 -16.58
N ASP A 158 -15.56 -2.31 -16.40
CA ASP A 158 -15.83 -2.84 -15.06
C ASP A 158 -14.55 -3.34 -14.34
N SER A 159 -13.64 -3.96 -15.09
CA SER A 159 -12.34 -4.39 -14.56
C SER A 159 -11.39 -3.22 -14.28
N SER A 160 -11.50 -2.13 -15.05
CA SER A 160 -10.74 -0.91 -14.80
C SER A 160 -11.15 -0.27 -13.48
N VAL A 161 -12.46 -0.23 -13.19
CA VAL A 161 -12.95 0.22 -11.87
C VAL A 161 -12.45 -0.68 -10.75
N ALA A 162 -12.52 -2.01 -10.94
CA ALA A 162 -12.01 -2.97 -9.96
C ALA A 162 -10.51 -2.77 -9.67
N MET A 163 -9.71 -2.47 -10.69
CA MET A 163 -8.28 -2.17 -10.56
C MET A 163 -8.05 -0.85 -9.80
N ILE A 164 -8.85 0.19 -10.04
CA ILE A 164 -8.78 1.44 -9.29
C ILE A 164 -9.02 1.19 -7.80
N LEU A 165 -10.07 0.45 -7.46
CA LEU A 165 -10.39 0.12 -6.07
C LEU A 165 -9.30 -0.75 -5.42
N ALA A 166 -8.78 -1.74 -6.13
CA ALA A 166 -7.68 -2.58 -5.66
C ALA A 166 -6.42 -1.75 -5.38
N ASN A 167 -6.08 -0.84 -6.28
CA ASN A 167 -4.92 0.04 -6.12
C ASN A 167 -5.07 1.02 -4.94
N GLN A 168 -6.28 1.51 -4.65
CA GLN A 168 -6.55 2.32 -3.45
C GLN A 168 -6.24 1.54 -2.17
N HIS A 169 -6.74 0.31 -2.04
CA HIS A 169 -6.44 -0.55 -0.90
C HIS A 169 -4.94 -0.91 -0.80
N LEU A 170 -4.27 -1.11 -1.95
CA LEU A 170 -2.83 -1.36 -1.95
C LEU A 170 -2.02 -0.15 -1.48
N ILE A 171 -2.40 1.06 -1.87
CA ILE A 171 -1.75 2.30 -1.42
C ILE A 171 -1.87 2.42 0.10
N GLU A 172 -3.06 2.21 0.66
CA GLU A 172 -3.29 2.26 2.11
C GLU A 172 -2.44 1.21 2.84
N TYR A 173 -2.47 -0.03 2.38
CA TYR A 173 -1.70 -1.12 2.96
C TYR A 173 -0.19 -0.86 2.91
N ILE A 174 0.35 -0.54 1.73
CA ILE A 174 1.78 -0.32 1.52
C ILE A 174 2.27 0.87 2.35
N SER A 175 1.50 1.95 2.42
CA SER A 175 1.86 3.13 3.21
C SER A 175 1.95 2.79 4.69
N GLY A 176 0.98 2.08 5.25
CA GLY A 176 1.02 1.63 6.64
C GLY A 176 2.21 0.70 6.95
N GLU A 177 2.56 -0.20 6.00
CA GLU A 177 3.71 -1.08 6.15
C GLU A 177 5.05 -0.31 6.09
N ILE A 178 5.17 0.70 5.22
CA ILE A 178 6.35 1.57 5.15
C ILE A 178 6.53 2.32 6.47
N ASP A 179 5.46 2.86 7.04
CA ASP A 179 5.50 3.58 8.31
C ASP A 179 5.96 2.65 9.45
N SER A 180 5.36 1.47 9.56
CA SER A 180 5.75 0.45 10.55
C SER A 180 7.22 0.01 10.41
N LEU A 181 7.70 -0.20 9.18
CA LEU A 181 9.10 -0.56 8.93
C LEU A 181 10.05 0.59 9.27
N SER A 182 9.64 1.83 9.00
CA SER A 182 10.43 3.03 9.31
C SER A 182 10.58 3.22 10.80
N GLU A 183 9.52 3.02 11.59
CA GLU A 183 9.58 3.03 13.06
C GLU A 183 10.52 1.94 13.60
N LYS A 184 10.42 0.71 13.10
CA LYS A 184 11.31 -0.40 13.49
C LYS A 184 12.77 -0.10 13.16
N LEU A 185 13.05 0.54 12.02
CA LEU A 185 14.41 0.95 11.64
C LEU A 185 14.92 2.05 12.56
N GLN A 186 14.11 3.04 12.93
CA GLN A 186 14.49 4.08 13.89
C GLN A 186 14.81 3.50 15.27
N LEU A 187 13.93 2.63 15.81
CA LEU A 187 14.16 1.97 17.09
C LEU A 187 15.44 1.14 17.08
N LYS A 188 15.70 0.40 16.01
CA LYS A 188 16.95 -0.35 15.85
C LYS A 188 18.17 0.57 15.77
N PHE A 189 18.06 1.71 15.09
CA PHE A 189 19.14 2.69 15.03
C PHE A 189 19.42 3.29 16.42
N ILE A 190 18.37 3.72 17.15
CA ILE A 190 18.50 4.25 18.53
C ILE A 190 19.16 3.20 19.42
N SER A 191 18.73 1.94 19.40
CA SER A 191 19.32 0.88 20.23
C SER A 191 20.81 0.61 19.91
N ILE A 192 21.21 0.75 18.64
CA ILE A 192 22.62 0.63 18.23
C ILE A 192 23.42 1.85 18.71
N VAL A 193 22.85 3.04 18.60
CA VAL A 193 23.48 4.27 19.08
C VAL A 193 23.66 4.20 20.60
N ASP A 194 22.61 3.86 21.36
CA ASP A 194 22.66 3.73 22.81
C ASP A 194 23.69 2.68 23.27
N SER A 195 23.82 1.57 22.54
CA SER A 195 24.81 0.53 22.87
C SER A 195 26.26 0.89 22.53
N LYS A 196 26.47 1.93 21.71
CA LYS A 196 27.79 2.41 21.24
C LYS A 196 28.09 3.84 21.65
N LEU A 197 27.25 4.46 22.49
CA LEU A 197 27.51 5.80 23.00
C LEU A 197 28.85 5.78 23.76
N LEU A 198 29.76 6.60 23.28
CA LEU A 198 31.03 6.84 24.01
C LEU A 198 30.72 7.67 25.24
N GLN A 199 31.08 7.17 26.40
CA GLN A 199 30.99 7.91 27.64
C GLN A 199 32.26 8.76 27.82
N TRP A 200 32.07 10.07 27.97
CA TRP A 200 33.19 10.93 28.38
C TRP A 200 33.53 10.68 29.83
N THR A 201 34.72 10.17 30.08
CA THR A 201 35.18 9.77 31.42
C THR A 201 36.18 10.76 32.03
N ASP A 202 36.65 11.75 31.28
CA ASP A 202 37.54 12.80 31.75
C ASP A 202 36.75 14.01 32.31
N SER A 203 37.48 15.02 32.81
CA SER A 203 36.88 16.22 33.39
C SER A 203 36.05 17.02 32.39
N LYS A 204 35.08 17.79 32.89
CA LYS A 204 34.31 18.73 32.05
C LYS A 204 35.22 19.77 31.38
N VAL A 205 36.32 20.16 32.04
CA VAL A 205 37.30 21.12 31.51
C VAL A 205 37.98 20.53 30.27
N ALA A 206 38.43 19.28 30.34
CA ALA A 206 39.06 18.60 29.21
C ALA A 206 38.10 18.47 28.01
N LEU A 207 36.80 18.24 28.24
CA LEU A 207 35.80 18.25 27.19
C LEU A 207 35.65 19.62 26.53
N VAL A 208 35.62 20.68 27.34
CA VAL A 208 35.55 22.07 26.83
C VAL A 208 36.77 22.41 25.99
N GLU A 209 37.97 22.05 26.47
CA GLU A 209 39.22 22.24 25.72
C GLU A 209 39.22 21.49 24.40
N PHE A 210 38.73 20.26 24.41
CA PHE A 210 38.56 19.46 23.18
C PHE A 210 37.65 20.13 22.18
N ILE A 211 36.49 20.65 22.60
CA ILE A 211 35.55 21.40 21.76
C ILE A 211 36.21 22.66 21.17
N TYR A 212 36.95 23.41 21.97
CA TYR A 212 37.71 24.59 21.53
C TYR A 212 38.80 24.23 20.51
N ALA A 213 39.51 23.12 20.73
CA ALA A 213 40.51 22.64 19.78
C ALA A 213 39.90 22.28 18.41
N LEU A 214 38.74 21.60 18.40
CA LEU A 214 38.02 21.30 17.18
C LEU A 214 37.54 22.56 16.44
N TYR A 215 37.09 23.58 17.17
CA TYR A 215 36.68 24.87 16.62
C TYR A 215 37.89 25.63 16.03
N ALA A 216 38.97 25.78 16.80
CA ALA A 216 40.17 26.47 16.35
C ALA A 216 40.85 25.78 15.14
N GLY A 217 40.81 24.44 15.12
CA GLY A 217 41.35 23.63 14.03
C GLY A 217 40.44 23.60 12.80
N LYS A 218 39.27 24.27 12.83
CA LYS A 218 38.29 24.31 11.71
C LYS A 218 37.89 22.92 11.20
N CYS A 219 37.75 21.94 12.12
CA CYS A 219 37.58 20.53 11.80
C CYS A 219 36.22 20.19 11.17
N PHE A 220 35.22 21.09 11.23
CA PHE A 220 33.86 20.87 10.72
C PHE A 220 33.49 21.89 9.64
N ASN A 221 32.76 21.43 8.60
CA ASN A 221 32.19 22.25 7.54
C ASN A 221 33.16 23.26 6.91
N ASN A 222 34.42 22.84 6.75
CA ASN A 222 35.50 23.69 6.22
C ASN A 222 35.70 25.00 7.03
N GLY A 223 35.46 24.95 8.35
CA GLY A 223 35.59 26.11 9.24
C GLY A 223 34.35 26.99 9.38
N ASN A 224 33.23 26.63 8.68
CA ASN A 224 31.96 27.38 8.73
C ASN A 224 30.98 26.79 9.77
N THR A 225 31.45 26.55 11.01
CA THR A 225 30.62 25.98 12.07
C THR A 225 30.80 26.82 13.34
N SER A 226 29.71 27.10 14.07
CA SER A 226 29.77 27.80 15.33
C SER A 226 30.29 26.88 16.46
N LEU A 227 30.92 27.46 17.46
CA LEU A 227 31.32 26.73 18.66
C LEU A 227 30.14 26.03 19.35
N LYS A 228 28.94 26.66 19.31
CA LYS A 228 27.72 26.13 19.88
C LYS A 228 27.27 24.85 19.14
N ASP A 229 27.39 24.82 17.83
CA ASP A 229 27.00 23.63 17.03
C ASP A 229 27.95 22.46 17.27
N ILE A 230 29.26 22.74 17.44
CA ILE A 230 30.23 21.71 17.78
C ILE A 230 29.95 21.17 19.19
N ALA A 231 29.66 22.04 20.15
CA ALA A 231 29.32 21.65 21.51
C ALA A 231 28.06 20.77 21.55
N PHE A 232 27.02 21.16 20.81
CA PHE A 232 25.80 20.38 20.67
C PHE A 232 26.03 18.99 20.03
N CYS A 233 26.86 18.91 19.00
CA CYS A 233 27.26 17.65 18.40
C CYS A 233 28.00 16.74 19.39
N CYS A 234 28.94 17.29 20.18
CA CYS A 234 29.67 16.55 21.20
C CYS A 234 28.74 16.07 22.34
N ASP A 235 27.77 16.88 22.75
CA ASP A 235 26.78 16.51 23.77
C ASP A 235 25.86 15.38 23.30
N CYS A 236 25.49 15.38 22.02
CA CYS A 236 24.71 14.31 21.41
C CYS A 236 25.49 13.00 21.18
N LEU A 237 26.81 13.07 20.98
CA LEU A 237 27.66 11.91 20.70
C LEU A 237 28.31 11.31 21.96
N LEU A 238 28.47 12.12 22.97
CA LEU A 238 29.13 11.74 24.21
C LEU A 238 28.11 11.80 25.35
N TYR A 239 27.74 10.66 25.91
CA TYR A 239 26.90 10.63 27.10
C TYR A 239 27.70 11.20 28.28
N THR A 240 27.36 12.40 28.70
CA THR A 240 27.90 12.99 29.92
C THR A 240 26.99 12.59 31.08
N SER A 241 27.43 11.65 31.93
CA SER A 241 26.73 11.35 33.18
C SER A 241 26.62 12.63 34.02
N PRO A 242 25.43 12.99 34.56
CA PRO A 242 25.35 14.04 35.56
C PRO A 242 26.22 13.65 36.71
N SER A 243 27.19 14.52 37.05
CA SER A 243 28.06 14.32 38.19
C SER A 243 27.22 14.24 39.48
N PRO A 244 27.42 13.25 40.37
CA PRO A 244 26.66 13.16 41.62
C PRO A 244 27.11 14.18 42.67
N ARG A 245 27.74 15.29 42.28
CA ARG A 245 28.21 16.37 43.17
C ARG A 245 27.99 17.72 42.50
N ASP A 246 26.77 18.26 42.67
CA ASP A 246 26.48 19.67 42.84
C ASP A 246 25.30 19.81 43.79
#